data_5ca7429f7027c5cc27fe56bae21b7096
#
_entry.id   5ca7429f7027c5cc27fe56bae21b7096
#
_cell.length_a   1.000
_cell.length_b   1.000
_cell.length_c   1.000
_cell.angle_alpha   90.00
_cell.angle_beta   90.00
_cell.angle_gamma   90.00
#
_symmetry.space_group_name_H-M   'P 1'
#
loop_
_entity.id
_entity.type
_entity.pdbx_description
1 polymer ?
#
loop_
_entity_poly.entity_id
_entity_poly.type
_entity_poly.pdbx_seq_one_letter_code
_entity_poly.pdbx_strand_id
1 'polypeptide(L)'
;GQRQRIAIARAILADPRVLVLDDATSAVDPSKEHEIRSAMSTVMEGRTTIVIAHRPGTIALADTVVLLHGGQVVASGPHQHLLDTEPRYREVLAAMESEDDEQRAAIDDAQTPVGGD
;
A
#
# COMPACT_ATOMS: atom_id res chain seq x y z
N GLY A 1 8.02 9.49 -7.24
CA GLY A 1 7.35 10.42 -6.40
C GLY A 1 6.51 11.47 -7.07
N GLN A 2 7.07 12.33 -7.90
CA GLN A 2 6.31 13.44 -8.51
C GLN A 2 5.22 12.96 -9.48
N ARG A 3 5.50 11.93 -10.27
CA ARG A 3 4.50 11.38 -11.20
C ARG A 3 3.29 10.79 -10.47
N GLN A 4 3.54 10.15 -9.34
CA GLN A 4 2.47 9.60 -8.51
C GLN A 4 1.63 10.70 -7.87
N ARG A 5 2.26 11.77 -7.41
CA ARG A 5 1.56 12.93 -6.84
C ARG A 5 0.68 13.61 -7.88
N ILE A 6 1.15 13.73 -9.12
CA ILE A 6 0.38 14.28 -10.23
C ILE A 6 -0.81 13.38 -10.55
N ALA A 7 -0.61 12.07 -10.59
CA ALA A 7 -1.68 11.12 -10.84
C ALA A 7 -2.77 11.19 -9.75
N ILE A 8 -2.38 11.28 -8.49
CA ILE A 8 -3.31 11.46 -7.37
C ILE A 8 -4.06 12.78 -7.49
N ALA A 9 -3.37 13.86 -7.81
CA ALA A 9 -3.98 15.17 -8.00
C ALA A 9 -5.02 15.16 -9.13
N ARG A 10 -4.72 14.49 -10.24
CA ARG A 10 -5.65 14.33 -11.36
C ARG A 10 -6.91 13.56 -10.95
N ALA A 11 -6.74 12.51 -10.16
CA ALA A 11 -7.86 11.74 -9.64
C ALA A 11 -8.75 12.60 -8.73
N ILE A 12 -8.17 13.42 -7.88
CA ILE A 12 -8.90 14.34 -6.99
C ILE A 12 -9.69 15.37 -7.80
N LEU A 13 -9.08 15.95 -8.81
CA LEU A 13 -9.72 16.98 -9.66
C LEU A 13 -10.92 16.43 -10.42
N ALA A 14 -10.91 15.16 -10.77
CA ALA A 14 -12.05 14.49 -11.41
C ALA A 14 -13.21 14.30 -10.45
N ASP A 15 -13.01 14.42 -9.15
CA ASP A 15 -13.99 14.22 -8.09
C ASP A 15 -14.81 12.93 -8.26
N PRO A 16 -14.17 11.76 -8.36
CA PRO A 16 -14.86 10.51 -8.61
C PRO A 16 -15.59 10.01 -7.36
N ARG A 17 -16.66 9.25 -7.56
CA ARG A 17 -17.33 8.55 -6.46
C ARG A 17 -16.59 7.25 -6.12
N VAL A 18 -15.97 6.63 -7.11
CA VAL A 18 -15.17 5.42 -6.95
C VAL A 18 -13.74 5.73 -7.37
N LEU A 19 -12.82 5.49 -6.48
CA LEU A 19 -11.41 5.71 -6.71
C LEU A 19 -10.69 4.36 -6.68
N VAL A 20 -9.83 4.10 -7.66
CA VAL A 20 -9.00 2.91 -7.71
C VAL A 20 -7.54 3.33 -7.58
N LEU A 21 -6.86 2.81 -6.58
CA LEU A 21 -5.46 3.10 -6.32
C LEU A 21 -4.66 1.80 -6.41
N ASP A 22 -3.73 1.73 -7.36
CA ASP A 22 -2.83 0.60 -7.51
C ASP A 22 -1.49 0.95 -6.85
N ASP A 23 -1.38 0.57 -5.59
CA ASP A 23 -0.26 0.82 -4.66
C ASP A 23 0.60 2.04 -4.99
N ALA A 24 0.04 3.22 -4.73
CA ALA A 24 0.68 4.50 -5.02
C ALA A 24 1.97 4.76 -4.21
N THR A 25 2.28 3.89 -3.23
CA THR A 25 3.47 4.03 -2.38
C THR A 25 4.66 3.20 -2.86
N SER A 26 4.49 2.36 -3.87
CA SER A 26 5.49 1.36 -4.28
C SER A 26 6.83 1.95 -4.73
N ALA A 27 6.86 3.17 -5.27
CA ALA A 27 8.06 3.82 -5.78
C ALA A 27 8.54 4.99 -4.91
N VAL A 28 8.06 5.09 -3.68
CA VAL A 28 8.31 6.23 -2.79
C VAL A 28 9.36 5.89 -1.74
N ASP A 29 10.22 6.85 -1.46
CA ASP A 29 11.15 6.80 -0.34
C ASP A 29 10.41 6.49 0.96
N PRO A 30 10.86 5.52 1.76
CA PRO A 30 10.24 5.18 3.04
C PRO A 30 10.01 6.37 3.97
N SER A 31 10.88 7.37 3.95
CA SER A 31 10.74 8.57 4.76
C SER A 31 9.50 9.41 4.41
N LYS A 32 8.99 9.27 3.19
CA LYS A 32 7.82 10.00 2.68
C LYS A 32 6.55 9.15 2.64
N GLU A 33 6.65 7.86 2.92
CA GLU A 33 5.53 6.93 2.87
C GLU A 33 4.39 7.36 3.80
N HIS A 34 4.72 7.86 4.99
CA HIS A 34 3.74 8.34 5.95
C HIS A 34 2.95 9.54 5.42
N GLU A 35 3.62 10.50 4.80
CA GLU A 35 2.97 11.67 4.20
C GLU A 35 2.01 11.27 3.09
N ILE A 36 2.41 10.32 2.25
CA ILE A 36 1.58 9.83 1.16
C ILE A 36 0.37 9.08 1.69
N ARG A 37 0.53 8.25 2.71
CA ARG A 37 -0.60 7.56 3.34
C ARG A 37 -1.59 8.53 3.95
N SER A 38 -1.12 9.60 4.60
CA SER A 38 -1.99 10.65 5.13
C SER A 38 -2.76 11.34 4.02
N ALA A 39 -2.10 11.67 2.91
CA ALA A 39 -2.74 12.28 1.75
C ALA A 39 -3.80 11.35 1.14
N MET A 40 -3.48 10.07 1.00
CA MET A 40 -4.42 9.05 0.51
C MET A 40 -5.64 8.93 1.41
N SER A 41 -5.46 8.90 2.72
CA SER A 41 -6.55 8.86 3.69
C SER A 41 -7.52 10.02 3.48
N THR A 42 -7.01 11.22 3.28
CA THR A 42 -7.82 12.42 3.03
C THR A 42 -8.61 12.31 1.72
N VAL A 43 -7.95 11.83 0.66
CA VAL A 43 -8.58 11.63 -0.66
C VAL A 43 -9.67 10.57 -0.61
N MET A 44 -9.51 9.56 0.21
CA MET A 44 -10.45 8.46 0.35
C MET A 44 -11.73 8.84 1.09
N GLU A 45 -11.71 9.90 1.87
CA GLU A 45 -12.87 10.35 2.64
C GLU A 45 -14.07 10.67 1.73
N GLY A 46 -15.24 10.14 2.08
CA GLY A 46 -16.48 10.36 1.33
C GLY A 46 -16.56 9.65 -0.02
N ARG A 47 -15.65 8.72 -0.30
CA ARG A 47 -15.59 7.97 -1.56
C ARG A 47 -15.51 6.49 -1.31
N THR A 48 -15.96 5.70 -2.30
CA THR A 48 -15.66 4.27 -2.33
C THR A 48 -14.28 4.11 -2.96
N THR A 49 -13.35 3.56 -2.22
CA THR A 49 -11.97 3.39 -2.68
C THR A 49 -11.59 1.92 -2.73
N ILE A 50 -11.02 1.51 -3.87
CA ILE A 50 -10.45 0.19 -4.06
C ILE A 50 -8.94 0.37 -4.13
N VAL A 51 -8.21 -0.26 -3.21
CA VAL A 51 -6.76 -0.17 -3.15
C VAL A 51 -6.16 -1.54 -3.46
N ILE A 52 -5.26 -1.57 -4.44
CA ILE A 52 -4.46 -2.78 -4.71
C ILE A 52 -3.18 -2.62 -3.91
N ALA A 53 -3.06 -3.42 -2.84
CA ALA A 53 -1.98 -3.27 -1.87
C ALA A 53 -0.86 -4.26 -2.13
N HIS A 54 0.37 -3.76 -2.14
CA HIS A 54 1.59 -4.55 -2.20
C HIS A 54 2.42 -4.42 -0.91
N ARG A 55 1.99 -3.57 0.03
CA ARG A 55 2.68 -3.32 1.29
C ARG A 55 1.71 -3.39 2.47
N PRO A 56 2.19 -3.88 3.63
CA PRO A 56 1.33 -3.97 4.83
C PRO A 56 0.72 -2.64 5.26
N GLY A 57 1.48 -1.54 5.13
CA GLY A 57 1.00 -0.21 5.51
C GLY A 57 -0.19 0.28 4.68
N THR A 58 -0.28 -0.15 3.43
CA THR A 58 -1.41 0.20 2.55
C THR A 58 -2.68 -0.54 2.97
N ILE A 59 -2.54 -1.78 3.43
CA ILE A 59 -3.66 -2.60 3.91
C ILE A 59 -4.34 -1.93 5.11
N ALA A 60 -3.56 -1.27 5.96
CA ALA A 60 -4.08 -0.59 7.15
C ALA A 60 -5.07 0.54 6.83
N LEU A 61 -5.09 1.05 5.60
CA LEU A 61 -6.02 2.09 5.16
C LEU A 61 -7.43 1.54 4.85
N ALA A 62 -7.57 0.23 4.69
CA ALA A 62 -8.82 -0.37 4.25
C ALA A 62 -9.74 -0.73 5.42
N ASP A 63 -11.05 -0.55 5.22
CA ASP A 63 -12.07 -1.04 6.15
C ASP A 63 -12.31 -2.54 5.96
N THR A 64 -12.24 -3.01 4.72
CA THR A 64 -12.43 -4.39 4.33
C THR A 64 -11.29 -4.82 3.42
N VAL A 65 -10.75 -6.00 3.67
CA VAL A 65 -9.69 -6.59 2.85
C VAL A 65 -10.27 -7.76 2.07
N VAL A 66 -9.89 -7.86 0.80
CA VAL A 66 -10.26 -8.96 -0.07
C VAL A 66 -8.99 -9.67 -0.51
N LEU A 67 -8.91 -10.96 -0.23
CA LEU A 67 -7.78 -11.79 -0.64
C LEU A 67 -8.12 -12.53 -1.93
N LEU A 68 -7.33 -12.28 -2.97
CA LEU A 68 -7.46 -12.94 -4.26
C LEU A 68 -6.36 -13.99 -4.42
N HIS A 69 -6.75 -15.15 -4.92
CA HIS A 69 -5.80 -16.21 -5.27
C HIS A 69 -6.36 -17.03 -6.44
N GLY A 70 -5.52 -17.24 -7.46
CA GLY A 70 -5.93 -18.00 -8.64
C GLY A 70 -7.13 -17.41 -9.37
N GLY A 71 -7.27 -16.08 -9.39
CA GLY A 71 -8.38 -15.40 -10.03
C GLY A 71 -9.69 -15.43 -9.26
N GLN A 72 -9.67 -15.88 -8.01
CA GLN A 72 -10.87 -16.01 -7.18
C GLN A 72 -10.70 -15.29 -5.84
N VAL A 73 -11.82 -14.81 -5.29
CA VAL A 73 -11.87 -14.32 -3.92
C VAL A 73 -11.88 -15.53 -2.97
N VAL A 74 -10.82 -15.66 -2.18
CA VAL A 74 -10.70 -16.77 -1.23
C VAL A 74 -11.06 -16.36 0.20
N ALA A 75 -10.99 -15.07 0.52
CA ALA A 75 -11.38 -14.55 1.82
C ALA A 75 -11.72 -13.08 1.72
N SER A 76 -12.59 -12.60 2.59
CA SER A 76 -12.97 -11.19 2.67
C SER A 76 -13.38 -10.84 4.10
N GLY A 77 -12.98 -9.68 4.57
CA GLY A 77 -13.35 -9.20 5.90
C GLY A 77 -12.37 -8.16 6.44
N PRO A 78 -12.57 -7.70 7.66
CA PRO A 78 -11.62 -6.81 8.33
C PRO A 78 -10.26 -7.48 8.47
N HIS A 79 -9.21 -6.68 8.42
CA HIS A 79 -7.83 -7.14 8.54
C HIS A 79 -7.63 -8.09 9.74
N GLN A 80 -8.09 -7.71 10.91
CA GLN A 80 -7.91 -8.50 12.13
C GLN A 80 -8.63 -9.84 12.04
N HIS A 81 -9.82 -9.86 11.47
CA HIS A 81 -10.58 -11.09 11.28
C HIS A 81 -9.83 -12.08 10.37
N LEU A 82 -9.27 -11.59 9.28
CA LEU A 82 -8.49 -12.43 8.36
C LEU A 82 -7.18 -12.93 8.99
N LEU A 83 -6.54 -12.11 9.81
CA LEU A 83 -5.37 -12.55 10.59
C LEU A 83 -5.71 -13.72 11.51
N ASP A 84 -6.88 -13.68 12.13
CA ASP A 84 -7.30 -14.68 13.10
C ASP A 84 -7.81 -15.98 12.45
N THR A 85 -8.39 -15.90 11.25
CA THR A 85 -9.12 -17.01 10.64
C THR A 85 -8.51 -17.56 9.35
N GLU A 86 -7.62 -16.82 8.68
CA GLU A 86 -7.12 -17.19 7.35
C GLU A 86 -5.60 -17.38 7.34
N PRO A 87 -5.10 -18.64 7.34
CA PRO A 87 -3.66 -18.91 7.25
C PRO A 87 -3.01 -18.33 5.99
N ARG A 88 -3.68 -18.37 4.85
CA ARG A 88 -3.18 -17.81 3.59
C ARG A 88 -2.95 -16.31 3.68
N TYR A 89 -3.83 -15.60 4.38
CA TYR A 89 -3.69 -14.17 4.59
C TYR A 89 -2.41 -13.86 5.37
N ARG A 90 -2.13 -14.62 6.42
CA ARG A 90 -0.89 -14.48 7.20
C ARG A 90 0.35 -14.75 6.35
N GLU A 91 0.30 -15.74 5.48
CA GLU A 91 1.40 -16.07 4.56
C GLU A 91 1.67 -14.93 3.57
N VAL A 92 0.61 -14.37 3.00
CA VAL A 92 0.72 -13.24 2.06
C VAL A 92 1.29 -12.01 2.77
N LEU A 93 0.82 -11.71 3.97
CA LEU A 93 1.34 -10.59 4.76
C LEU A 93 2.82 -10.77 5.10
N ALA A 94 3.23 -11.97 5.50
CA ALA A 94 4.62 -12.26 5.81
C ALA A 94 5.51 -12.07 4.59
N ALA A 95 5.05 -12.49 3.41
CA ALA A 95 5.78 -12.28 2.16
C ALA A 95 5.89 -10.78 1.82
N MET A 96 4.82 -10.02 2.00
CA MET A 96 4.82 -8.57 1.78
C MET A 96 5.76 -7.84 2.73
N GLU A 97 5.78 -8.21 4.00
CA GLU A 97 6.69 -7.65 5.00
C GLU A 97 8.15 -7.93 4.66
N SER A 98 8.45 -9.13 4.22
CA SER A 98 9.79 -9.53 3.80
C SER A 98 10.27 -8.71 2.60
N GLU A 99 9.44 -8.55 1.58
CA GLU A 99 9.74 -7.73 0.40
C GLU A 99 9.93 -6.26 0.77
N ASP A 100 9.09 -5.74 1.66
CA ASP A 100 9.18 -4.35 2.13
C ASP A 100 10.50 -4.10 2.88
N ASP A 101 10.89 -5.03 3.75
CA ASP A 101 12.16 -4.97 4.49
C ASP A 101 13.35 -5.03 3.54
N GLU A 102 13.32 -5.89 2.54
CA GLU A 102 14.37 -5.99 1.52
C GLU A 102 14.49 -4.70 0.72
N GLN A 103 13.37 -4.10 0.31
CA GLN A 103 13.37 -2.83 -0.40
C GLN A 103 13.92 -1.69 0.46
N ARG A 104 13.57 -1.64 1.73
CA ARG A 104 14.09 -0.64 2.67
C ARG A 104 15.59 -0.80 2.85
N ALA A 105 16.07 -2.02 3.02
CA ALA A 105 17.49 -2.31 3.15
C ALA A 105 18.27 -1.90 1.90
N ALA A 106 17.74 -2.18 0.71
CA ALA A 106 18.35 -1.80 -0.56
C ALA A 106 18.43 -0.27 -0.73
N ILE A 107 17.38 0.46 -0.34
CA ILE A 107 17.35 1.92 -0.41
C ILE A 107 18.35 2.51 0.59
N ASP A 108 18.39 1.98 1.81
CA ASP A 108 19.31 2.45 2.84
C ASP A 108 20.76 2.23 2.42
N ASP A 109 21.07 1.07 1.86
CA ASP A 109 22.39 0.77 1.34
C ASP A 109 22.80 1.70 0.18
N ALA A 110 21.86 1.98 -0.71
CA ALA A 110 22.09 2.90 -1.82
C ALA A 110 22.29 4.36 -1.37
N GLN A 111 21.70 4.75 -0.24
CA GLN A 111 21.84 6.09 0.32
C GLN A 111 23.03 6.25 1.25
N THR A 112 23.64 5.15 1.68
CA THR A 112 24.84 5.19 2.52
C THR A 112 26.01 5.72 1.69
N PRO A 113 26.72 6.78 2.15
CA PRO A 113 27.87 7.29 1.42
C PRO A 113 28.93 6.21 1.28
N VAL A 114 29.26 5.90 0.04
CA VAL A 114 30.29 4.89 -0.23
C VAL A 114 31.65 5.50 0.09
N GLY A 115 32.40 4.81 0.93
CA GLY A 115 33.79 5.09 1.11
C GLY A 115 34.09 6.46 1.67
N GLY A 116 33.63 6.71 2.83
CA GLY A 116 34.07 7.88 3.57
C GLY A 116 35.54 7.80 3.95
N ASP A 117 36.38 7.73 3.01
CA ASP A 117 37.83 7.80 3.29
C ASP A 117 38.29 9.23 3.26
#